data_3f07724e5d3ea4bec5a8288e2cd4964f
#
_entry.id   3f07724e5d3ea4bec5a8288e2cd4964f
#
_cell.length_a   1.000
_cell.length_b   1.000
_cell.length_c   1.000
_cell.angle_alpha   90.00
_cell.angle_beta   90.00
_cell.angle_gamma   90.00
#
_symmetry.space_group_name_H-M   'P 1'
#
loop_
_entity.id
_entity.type
_entity.pdbx_description
1 polymer ?
#
loop_
_entity_poly.entity_id
_entity_poly.type
_entity_poly.pdbx_seq_one_letter_code
_entity_poly.pdbx_strand_id
1 'polypeptide(L)'
;MNIRGKKIKNLITNQPALIVLDTKMKIPVTSNIFKTKNRLVIIITDSKNTNNRPIKTFGENVVIKYVNTSDNGAVDLHDIYEIAKTYNLNDILIECGNTFSKYLIQENAVDEFMLFVAPKIIGDKGYTFSGIEPVQKLKDKISLRISEIMPIKNDLYINLRKQ
;
A
#
# COMPACT_ATOMS: atom_id res chain seq x y z
N MET A 1 -2.82 -3.12 -7.48
CA MET A 1 -2.76 -2.41 -8.79
C MET A 1 -2.49 -3.42 -9.91
N ASN A 2 -3.15 -3.33 -11.07
CA ASN A 2 -2.86 -4.16 -12.24
C ASN A 2 -2.41 -3.27 -13.39
N ILE A 3 -1.35 -3.68 -14.10
CA ILE A 3 -0.93 -2.98 -15.31
C ILE A 3 -1.93 -3.26 -16.43
N ARG A 4 -2.67 -2.25 -16.87
CA ARG A 4 -3.79 -2.36 -17.83
C ARG A 4 -3.53 -1.73 -19.19
N GLY A 5 -2.48 -0.93 -19.35
CA GLY A 5 -2.16 -0.25 -20.62
C GLY A 5 -1.84 -1.25 -21.74
N LYS A 6 -2.57 -1.21 -22.87
CA LYS A 6 -2.35 -2.14 -24.01
C LYS A 6 -0.89 -2.13 -24.51
N LYS A 7 -0.26 -0.95 -24.58
CA LYS A 7 1.14 -0.81 -25.03
C LYS A 7 2.15 -1.41 -24.05
N ILE A 8 1.87 -1.33 -22.74
CA ILE A 8 2.77 -1.79 -21.67
C ILE A 8 2.57 -3.30 -21.43
N LYS A 9 1.36 -3.82 -21.63
CA LYS A 9 1.02 -5.22 -21.37
C LYS A 9 1.83 -6.20 -22.19
N ASN A 10 2.29 -5.81 -23.38
CA ASN A 10 3.12 -6.64 -24.25
C ASN A 10 4.62 -6.63 -23.88
N LEU A 11 5.03 -5.71 -23.01
CA LEU A 11 6.42 -5.57 -22.57
C LEU A 11 6.67 -6.22 -21.20
N ILE A 12 5.61 -6.61 -20.48
CA ILE A 12 5.69 -7.13 -19.12
C ILE A 12 5.25 -8.59 -19.10
N THR A 13 6.19 -9.46 -18.81
CA THR A 13 5.94 -10.90 -18.67
C THR A 13 5.24 -11.25 -17.37
N ASN A 14 5.53 -10.50 -16.29
CA ASN A 14 4.96 -10.74 -14.96
C ASN A 14 4.31 -9.46 -14.41
N GLN A 15 3.18 -9.62 -13.72
CA GLN A 15 2.59 -8.54 -12.95
C GLN A 15 3.41 -8.29 -11.67
N PRO A 16 3.51 -7.03 -11.18
CA PRO A 16 4.14 -6.75 -9.89
C PRO A 16 3.53 -7.60 -8.79
N ALA A 17 4.34 -8.08 -7.86
CA ALA A 17 3.85 -8.76 -6.66
C ALA A 17 2.84 -7.88 -5.91
N LEU A 18 1.89 -8.49 -5.25
CA LEU A 18 0.90 -7.79 -4.44
C LEU A 18 1.04 -8.24 -2.99
N ILE A 19 1.34 -7.30 -2.09
CA ILE A 19 1.25 -7.52 -0.65
C ILE A 19 -0.10 -6.99 -0.16
N VAL A 20 -0.82 -7.81 0.59
CA VAL A 20 -2.12 -7.46 1.19
C VAL A 20 -2.02 -7.59 2.70
N LEU A 21 -2.20 -6.49 3.40
CA LEU A 21 -2.33 -6.51 4.86
C LEU A 21 -3.77 -6.85 5.23
N ASP A 22 -4.02 -8.07 5.66
CA ASP A 22 -5.34 -8.57 6.08
C ASP A 22 -5.23 -9.25 7.43
N THR A 23 -4.97 -8.47 8.47
CA THR A 23 -4.72 -8.96 9.84
C THR A 23 -5.87 -9.77 10.42
N LYS A 24 -7.06 -9.70 9.85
CA LYS A 24 -8.26 -10.42 10.30
C LYS A 24 -8.71 -11.51 9.31
N MET A 25 -7.95 -11.78 8.26
CA MET A 25 -8.28 -12.77 7.21
C MET A 25 -9.69 -12.59 6.65
N LYS A 26 -10.07 -11.35 6.35
CA LYS A 26 -11.42 -11.02 5.85
C LYS A 26 -11.54 -11.04 4.33
N ILE A 27 -10.43 -11.01 3.60
CA ILE A 27 -10.46 -10.98 2.13
C ILE A 27 -11.22 -12.19 1.58
N PRO A 28 -12.23 -11.98 0.72
CA PRO A 28 -12.95 -13.09 0.11
C PRO A 28 -12.04 -13.87 -0.85
N VAL A 29 -12.09 -15.20 -0.80
CA VAL A 29 -11.34 -16.08 -1.72
C VAL A 29 -11.71 -15.88 -3.18
N THR A 30 -12.90 -15.33 -3.44
CA THR A 30 -13.40 -15.00 -4.79
C THR A 30 -12.85 -13.67 -5.33
N SER A 31 -12.05 -12.94 -4.54
CA SER A 31 -11.53 -11.63 -4.93
C SER A 31 -10.73 -11.69 -6.23
N ASN A 32 -10.89 -10.68 -7.06
CA ASN A 32 -10.24 -10.62 -8.37
C ASN A 32 -8.71 -10.60 -8.32
N ILE A 33 -8.12 -10.22 -7.17
CA ILE A 33 -6.67 -10.23 -6.99
C ILE A 33 -6.06 -11.62 -7.13
N PHE A 34 -6.81 -12.68 -6.78
CA PHE A 34 -6.36 -14.07 -6.89
C PHE A 34 -6.51 -14.65 -8.31
N LYS A 35 -7.30 -14.00 -9.18
CA LYS A 35 -7.54 -14.44 -10.56
C LYS A 35 -6.46 -13.97 -11.54
N THR A 36 -5.54 -13.11 -11.12
CA THR A 36 -4.48 -12.59 -11.98
C THR A 36 -3.38 -13.63 -12.09
N LYS A 37 -3.25 -14.23 -13.26
CA LYS A 37 -2.17 -15.20 -13.57
C LYS A 37 -0.80 -14.51 -13.52
N ASN A 38 0.25 -15.25 -13.21
CA ASN A 38 1.65 -14.80 -13.17
C ASN A 38 1.88 -13.62 -12.22
N ARG A 39 1.16 -13.61 -11.09
CA ARG A 39 1.31 -12.61 -10.04
C ARG A 39 1.45 -13.28 -8.69
N LEU A 40 2.55 -13.02 -8.01
CA LEU A 40 2.69 -13.41 -6.61
C LEU A 40 1.76 -12.52 -5.75
N VAL A 41 0.94 -13.16 -4.91
CA VAL A 41 0.11 -12.48 -3.91
C VAL A 41 0.58 -12.93 -2.53
N ILE A 42 1.00 -12.01 -1.69
CA ILE A 42 1.44 -12.25 -0.33
C ILE A 42 0.38 -11.64 0.60
N ILE A 43 -0.29 -12.48 1.38
CA ILE A 43 -1.21 -12.03 2.42
C ILE A 43 -0.46 -12.01 3.74
N ILE A 44 -0.40 -10.86 4.39
CA ILE A 44 0.16 -10.73 5.74
C ILE A 44 -1.00 -10.67 6.73
N THR A 45 -1.02 -11.58 7.68
CA THR A 45 -2.10 -11.72 8.65
C THR A 45 -1.57 -11.97 10.06
N ASP A 46 -2.42 -11.77 11.07
CA ASP A 46 -2.09 -12.05 12.47
C ASP A 46 -1.83 -13.55 12.67
N SER A 47 -0.80 -13.88 13.44
CA SER A 47 -0.44 -15.26 13.82
C SER A 47 -1.59 -16.02 14.50
N LYS A 48 -2.51 -15.31 15.14
CA LYS A 48 -3.73 -15.90 15.73
C LYS A 48 -4.66 -16.53 14.69
N ASN A 49 -4.49 -16.22 13.40
CA ASN A 49 -5.32 -16.75 12.32
C ASN A 49 -4.79 -18.05 11.69
N THR A 50 -3.77 -18.66 12.25
CA THR A 50 -3.06 -19.81 11.66
C THR A 50 -4.00 -20.98 11.29
N ASN A 51 -5.12 -21.13 11.99
CA ASN A 51 -6.08 -22.23 11.79
C ASN A 51 -7.34 -21.82 11.01
N ASN A 52 -7.46 -20.53 10.58
CA ASN A 52 -8.73 -20.02 10.09
C ASN A 52 -9.04 -20.34 8.63
N ARG A 53 -8.03 -20.52 7.76
CA ARG A 53 -8.25 -20.85 6.33
C ARG A 53 -7.06 -21.59 5.74
N PRO A 54 -7.26 -22.75 5.08
CA PRO A 54 -6.18 -23.45 4.38
C PRO A 54 -5.67 -22.62 3.20
N ILE A 55 -4.36 -22.53 3.04
CA ILE A 55 -3.69 -21.79 1.94
C ILE A 55 -4.21 -22.25 0.56
N LYS A 56 -4.46 -23.54 0.39
CA LYS A 56 -4.98 -24.12 -0.87
C LYS A 56 -6.28 -23.49 -1.38
N THR A 57 -7.01 -22.77 -0.51
CA THR A 57 -8.27 -22.10 -0.87
C THR A 57 -8.06 -20.88 -1.78
N PHE A 58 -6.87 -20.28 -1.76
CA PHE A 58 -6.59 -19.01 -2.48
C PHE A 58 -5.94 -19.21 -3.85
N GLY A 59 -5.29 -20.35 -4.12
CA GLY A 59 -4.56 -20.63 -5.36
C GLY A 59 -3.05 -20.76 -5.20
N GLU A 60 -2.38 -21.31 -6.22
CA GLU A 60 -0.96 -21.64 -6.17
C GLU A 60 -0.02 -20.43 -6.12
N ASN A 61 -0.49 -19.29 -6.61
CA ASN A 61 0.27 -18.03 -6.62
C ASN A 61 0.10 -17.19 -5.35
N VAL A 62 -0.55 -17.75 -4.32
CA VAL A 62 -0.82 -17.05 -3.05
C VAL A 62 0.01 -17.63 -1.94
N VAL A 63 0.66 -16.76 -1.18
CA VAL A 63 1.43 -17.08 0.01
C VAL A 63 0.81 -16.34 1.20
N ILE A 64 0.66 -17.03 2.33
CA ILE A 64 0.22 -16.41 3.58
C ILE A 64 1.42 -16.31 4.52
N LYS A 65 1.65 -15.13 5.05
CA LYS A 65 2.65 -14.84 6.07
C LYS A 65 1.95 -14.46 7.37
N TYR A 66 2.30 -15.15 8.42
CA TYR A 66 1.78 -14.91 9.75
C TYR A 66 2.77 -14.07 10.53
N VAL A 67 2.31 -12.96 11.09
CA VAL A 67 3.11 -12.03 11.90
C VAL A 67 2.38 -11.76 13.22
N ASN A 68 3.11 -11.31 14.22
CA ASN A 68 2.48 -10.82 15.43
C ASN A 68 2.02 -9.38 15.20
N THR A 69 0.77 -9.11 15.56
CA THR A 69 0.23 -7.74 15.51
C THR A 69 0.27 -7.12 16.90
N SER A 70 0.36 -5.79 16.95
CA SER A 70 0.16 -5.03 18.18
C SER A 70 -1.28 -5.16 18.70
N ASP A 71 -1.54 -4.70 19.91
CA ASP A 71 -2.87 -4.80 20.56
C ASP A 71 -3.97 -4.14 19.74
N ASN A 72 -3.64 -3.09 18.99
CA ASN A 72 -4.57 -2.40 18.06
C ASN A 72 -4.67 -3.09 16.68
N GLY A 73 -4.00 -4.23 16.48
CA GLY A 73 -4.01 -5.02 15.26
C GLY A 73 -3.12 -4.47 14.13
N ALA A 74 -2.16 -3.60 14.43
CA ALA A 74 -1.21 -3.10 13.45
C ALA A 74 -0.07 -4.10 13.22
N VAL A 75 0.39 -4.21 11.97
CA VAL A 75 1.57 -4.97 11.56
C VAL A 75 2.79 -4.06 11.67
N ASP A 76 3.89 -4.59 12.19
CA ASP A 76 5.16 -3.88 12.24
C ASP A 76 5.72 -3.69 10.82
N LEU A 77 6.26 -2.50 10.53
CA LEU A 77 6.92 -2.22 9.25
C LEU A 77 8.14 -3.11 9.02
N HIS A 78 8.85 -3.46 10.07
CA HIS A 78 9.99 -4.37 9.98
C HIS A 78 9.56 -5.73 9.40
N ASP A 79 8.45 -6.30 9.88
CA ASP A 79 7.92 -7.56 9.35
C ASP A 79 7.56 -7.44 7.86
N ILE A 80 6.96 -6.32 7.45
CA ILE A 80 6.63 -6.06 6.05
C ILE A 80 7.89 -6.03 5.19
N TYR A 81 8.94 -5.33 5.64
CA TYR A 81 10.21 -5.22 4.92
C TYR A 81 10.96 -6.54 4.84
N GLU A 82 11.03 -7.32 5.91
CA GLU A 82 11.68 -8.64 5.89
C GLU A 82 10.93 -9.63 4.98
N ILE A 83 9.60 -9.56 4.96
CA ILE A 83 8.81 -10.34 3.99
C ILE A 83 9.11 -9.87 2.56
N ALA A 84 9.09 -8.58 2.28
CA ALA A 84 9.38 -8.03 0.95
C ALA A 84 10.79 -8.45 0.48
N LYS A 85 11.79 -8.36 1.34
CA LYS A 85 13.19 -8.77 1.09
C LYS A 85 13.28 -10.26 0.76
N THR A 86 12.54 -11.13 1.48
CA THR A 86 12.50 -12.58 1.20
C THR A 86 12.08 -12.89 -0.25
N TYR A 87 11.30 -12.00 -0.87
CA TYR A 87 10.83 -12.12 -2.25
C TYR A 87 11.56 -11.18 -3.23
N ASN A 88 12.69 -10.58 -2.83
CA ASN A 88 13.47 -9.63 -3.64
C ASN A 88 12.65 -8.44 -4.15
N LEU A 89 11.74 -7.92 -3.32
CA LEU A 89 10.93 -6.74 -3.64
C LEU A 89 11.64 -5.50 -3.08
N ASN A 90 12.25 -4.70 -3.96
CA ASN A 90 13.05 -3.54 -3.57
C ASN A 90 12.24 -2.23 -3.56
N ASP A 91 11.29 -2.11 -4.48
CA ASP A 91 10.42 -0.94 -4.61
C ASP A 91 8.99 -1.32 -4.21
N ILE A 92 8.42 -0.57 -3.27
CA ILE A 92 7.08 -0.83 -2.74
C ILE A 92 6.19 0.37 -3.00
N LEU A 93 5.18 0.21 -3.86
CA LEU A 93 4.10 1.18 -4.01
C LEU A 93 2.99 0.86 -3.00
N ILE A 94 2.70 1.82 -2.11
CA ILE A 94 1.70 1.67 -1.07
C ILE A 94 0.43 2.42 -1.46
N GLU A 95 -0.69 1.69 -1.55
CA GLU A 95 -2.03 2.24 -1.71
C GLU A 95 -2.80 1.98 -0.40
N CYS A 96 -3.03 3.00 0.40
CA CYS A 96 -3.62 2.84 1.73
C CYS A 96 -4.58 3.97 2.11
N GLY A 97 -5.38 3.73 3.14
CA GLY A 97 -6.18 4.76 3.78
C GLY A 97 -5.36 5.61 4.78
N ASN A 98 -5.97 6.68 5.28
CA ASN A 98 -5.31 7.66 6.13
C ASN A 98 -4.70 7.09 7.43
N THR A 99 -5.28 6.04 8.02
CA THR A 99 -4.74 5.41 9.24
C THR A 99 -3.35 4.83 9.01
N PHE A 100 -3.17 4.07 7.92
CA PHE A 100 -1.87 3.48 7.60
C PHE A 100 -0.92 4.53 7.02
N SER A 101 -1.43 5.52 6.27
CA SER A 101 -0.66 6.66 5.81
C SER A 101 -0.06 7.45 6.98
N LYS A 102 -0.85 7.74 8.02
CA LYS A 102 -0.38 8.37 9.27
C LYS A 102 0.79 7.60 9.88
N TYR A 103 0.63 6.28 10.05
CA TYR A 103 1.66 5.43 10.62
C TYR A 103 2.96 5.47 9.81
N LEU A 104 2.88 5.30 8.48
CA LEU A 104 4.05 5.35 7.60
C LEU A 104 4.80 6.69 7.67
N ILE A 105 4.06 7.78 7.76
CA ILE A 105 4.64 9.12 7.84
C ILE A 105 5.31 9.33 9.21
N GLN A 106 4.68 8.91 10.29
CA GLN A 106 5.22 9.00 11.66
C GLN A 106 6.52 8.19 11.81
N GLU A 107 6.55 6.98 11.23
CA GLU A 107 7.75 6.13 11.19
C GLU A 107 8.80 6.58 10.17
N ASN A 108 8.56 7.72 9.51
CA ASN A 108 9.47 8.24 8.47
C ASN A 108 9.75 7.24 7.32
N ALA A 109 8.81 6.36 7.03
CA ALA A 109 8.94 5.20 6.14
C ALA A 109 8.53 5.45 4.68
N VAL A 110 8.33 6.72 4.30
CA VAL A 110 7.90 7.09 2.94
C VAL A 110 8.98 7.94 2.29
N ASP A 111 9.48 7.53 1.12
CA ASP A 111 10.46 8.29 0.33
C ASP A 111 9.77 9.27 -0.61
N GLU A 112 8.64 8.86 -1.18
CA GLU A 112 7.90 9.63 -2.18
C GLU A 112 6.39 9.57 -1.94
N PHE A 113 5.72 10.71 -2.16
CA PHE A 113 4.26 10.79 -2.18
C PHE A 113 3.79 11.08 -3.60
N MET A 114 2.96 10.22 -4.14
CA MET A 114 2.32 10.38 -5.45
C MET A 114 0.87 10.83 -5.23
N LEU A 115 0.62 12.12 -5.41
CA LEU A 115 -0.71 12.71 -5.22
C LEU A 115 -1.42 12.87 -6.56
N PHE A 116 -2.67 12.45 -6.62
CA PHE A 116 -3.58 12.71 -7.71
C PHE A 116 -4.67 13.64 -7.22
N VAL A 117 -4.68 14.87 -7.72
CA VAL A 117 -5.58 15.93 -7.28
C VAL A 117 -6.63 16.16 -8.37
N ALA A 118 -7.88 15.77 -8.09
CA ALA A 118 -9.00 16.07 -8.97
C ALA A 118 -9.52 17.50 -8.71
N PRO A 119 -9.92 18.26 -9.75
CA PRO A 119 -10.48 19.61 -9.62
C PRO A 119 -11.94 19.54 -9.15
N LYS A 120 -12.15 19.05 -7.93
CA LYS A 120 -13.48 18.86 -7.33
C LYS A 120 -13.49 19.35 -5.89
N ILE A 121 -14.54 20.03 -5.51
CA ILE A 121 -14.80 20.48 -4.13
C ILE A 121 -15.78 19.49 -3.51
N ILE A 122 -15.38 18.82 -2.43
CA ILE A 122 -16.21 17.82 -1.73
C ILE A 122 -16.56 18.24 -0.30
N GLY A 123 -16.13 19.43 0.14
CA GLY A 123 -16.34 19.95 1.49
C GLY A 123 -15.26 19.56 2.48
N ASP A 124 -15.44 19.98 3.74
CA ASP A 124 -14.45 19.93 4.81
C ASP A 124 -14.50 18.65 5.67
N LYS A 125 -15.55 17.86 5.55
CA LYS A 125 -15.72 16.61 6.31
C LYS A 125 -15.07 15.37 5.67
N GLY A 126 -14.24 15.59 4.64
CA GLY A 126 -13.48 14.54 3.97
C GLY A 126 -12.31 14.03 4.81
N TYR A 127 -11.82 12.84 4.46
CA TYR A 127 -10.56 12.34 5.04
C TYR A 127 -9.38 13.14 4.51
N THR A 128 -8.43 13.48 5.39
CA THR A 128 -7.15 14.04 4.99
C THR A 128 -6.28 12.96 4.33
N PHE A 129 -5.40 13.32 3.40
CA PHE A 129 -4.54 12.34 2.75
C PHE A 129 -3.49 11.73 3.70
N SER A 130 -3.04 12.49 4.69
CA SER A 130 -1.97 12.09 5.62
C SER A 130 -2.47 11.45 6.91
N GLY A 131 -3.67 11.82 7.37
CA GLY A 131 -4.20 11.40 8.66
C GLY A 131 -3.40 11.91 9.89
N ILE A 132 -2.38 12.77 9.69
CA ILE A 132 -1.52 13.28 10.77
C ILE A 132 -2.27 14.32 11.58
N GLU A 133 -2.04 14.33 12.89
CA GLU A 133 -2.52 15.40 13.76
C GLU A 133 -1.87 16.75 13.40
N PRO A 134 -2.59 17.86 13.56
CA PRO A 134 -2.06 19.18 13.28
C PRO A 134 -0.78 19.45 14.09
N VAL A 135 0.27 19.92 13.43
CA VAL A 135 1.49 20.36 14.11
C VAL A 135 1.22 21.64 14.89
N GLN A 136 1.63 21.69 16.15
CA GLN A 136 1.43 22.87 16.99
C GLN A 136 2.42 24.00 16.71
N LYS A 137 3.61 23.65 16.25
CA LYS A 137 4.67 24.60 15.90
C LYS A 137 5.15 24.39 14.48
N LEU A 138 5.34 25.45 13.74
CA LEU A 138 5.78 25.39 12.34
C LEU A 138 7.13 24.66 12.17
N LYS A 139 8.00 24.66 13.18
CA LYS A 139 9.26 23.90 13.16
C LYS A 139 9.06 22.38 13.09
N ASP A 140 7.91 21.89 13.57
CA ASP A 140 7.60 20.45 13.60
C ASP A 140 6.94 19.96 12.29
N LYS A 141 6.87 20.84 11.29
CA LYS A 141 6.34 20.50 9.96
C LYS A 141 7.21 19.46 9.26
N ILE A 142 6.58 18.60 8.47
CA ILE A 142 7.27 17.72 7.51
C ILE A 142 7.50 18.53 6.23
N SER A 143 8.76 18.77 5.89
CA SER A 143 9.14 19.49 4.68
C SER A 143 9.30 18.52 3.52
N LEU A 144 8.63 18.83 2.41
CA LEU A 144 8.69 18.07 1.17
C LEU A 144 9.12 19.01 0.04
N ARG A 145 9.81 18.47 -0.96
CA ARG A 145 10.10 19.15 -2.23
C ARG A 145 9.27 18.55 -3.35
N ILE A 146 8.78 19.39 -4.24
CA ILE A 146 8.13 18.93 -5.46
C ILE A 146 9.23 18.41 -6.40
N SER A 147 9.15 17.15 -6.81
CA SER A 147 10.04 16.56 -7.81
C SER A 147 9.44 16.56 -9.21
N GLU A 148 8.12 16.48 -9.31
CA GLU A 148 7.42 16.47 -10.59
C GLU A 148 5.99 16.98 -10.45
N ILE A 149 5.50 17.69 -11.47
CA ILE A 149 4.09 18.04 -11.64
C ILE A 149 3.70 17.73 -13.07
N MET A 150 2.60 17.00 -13.25
CA MET A 150 2.12 16.62 -14.59
C MET A 150 0.59 16.66 -14.64
N PRO A 151 -0.01 17.34 -15.62
CA PRO A 151 -1.46 17.23 -15.87
C PRO A 151 -1.79 15.86 -16.46
N ILE A 152 -2.82 15.20 -15.91
CA ILE A 152 -3.35 13.94 -16.42
C ILE A 152 -4.82 14.13 -16.74
N LYS A 153 -5.15 14.47 -17.98
CA LYS A 153 -6.49 14.90 -18.39
C LYS A 153 -6.95 16.11 -17.58
N ASN A 154 -7.95 15.94 -16.71
CA ASN A 154 -8.46 16.99 -15.83
C ASN A 154 -7.85 16.95 -14.43
N ASP A 155 -7.07 15.92 -14.10
CA ASP A 155 -6.43 15.77 -12.80
C ASP A 155 -5.00 16.30 -12.83
N LEU A 156 -4.44 16.57 -11.66
CA LEU A 156 -3.05 16.96 -11.47
C LEU A 156 -2.32 15.85 -10.74
N TYR A 157 -1.24 15.33 -11.32
CA TYR A 157 -0.29 14.45 -10.63
C TYR A 157 0.84 15.31 -10.06
N ILE A 158 1.15 15.08 -8.79
CA ILE A 158 2.25 15.74 -8.08
C ILE A 158 3.08 14.66 -7.39
N ASN A 159 4.38 14.63 -7.67
CA ASN A 159 5.33 13.80 -6.94
C ASN A 159 6.08 14.68 -5.93
N LEU A 160 6.00 14.31 -4.67
CA LEU A 160 6.67 14.96 -3.55
C LEU A 160 7.70 14.01 -2.95
N ARG A 161 8.87 14.52 -2.63
CA ARG A 161 9.94 13.78 -1.94
C ARG A 161 10.34 14.50 -0.65
N LYS A 162 10.89 13.76 0.29
CA LYS A 162 11.52 14.36 1.47
C LYS A 162 12.65 15.29 1.06
N GLN A 163 12.84 16.35 1.86
CA GLN A 163 13.99 17.22 1.79
C GLN A 163 15.16 16.62 2.54
#